data_310d0dd8de4d739cca4c1c87e8995a3e
#
_entry.id   310d0dd8de4d739cca4c1c87e8995a3e
#
_cell.length_a   1.000
_cell.length_b   1.000
_cell.length_c   1.000
_cell.angle_alpha   90.00
_cell.angle_beta   90.00
_cell.angle_gamma   90.00
#
_symmetry.space_group_name_H-M   'P 1'
#
loop_
_entity.id
_entity.type
_entity.pdbx_description
1 polymer ?
#
loop_
_entity_poly.entity_id
_entity_poly.type
_entity_poly.pdbx_seq_one_letter_code
_entity_poly.pdbx_strand_id
1 'polypeptide(L)'
;KDLLGAYLRNGDYAYDWELERSARDSGCTIHRLRLTSQRWRDRVWKHRLSVIVPDRVSHPGVLLFLSGEGAGDGAPVRDGEPAEFWLASAARLAAGCEAVVALLGQVPNRSSADSLNAGAWIRRTLELAVEDGDDSWPLLFPMTKCVIRAMDAVTEFCAEMLGRKAGGFVVGGAAEQGWAVWLAASRDERISAISPWCADMLNAGRRASALSSRPPDDSPGGGDASALLHGLPGTERGQSLATSVDPYARADSLPMPKLVVSGAAASAREVSETAGCLDSLPGINRVRYLPGVGRDLSRDSAAFGALGTFFSMLLEDEEFPSCRYSARRKGDSLSIDLSFAPDRLVGAERWYAVSDTLDFGGSDWHAEPLALSGTGRTTVTVPFPSLGYAACYVDLIYRTAGGRPYRFSTRIFLFGGKRGF
;
A
#
# COMPACT_ATOMS: atom_id res chain seq x y z
N LYS A 1 0.72 19.32 -17.91
CA LYS A 1 -0.28 19.95 -17.03
C LYS A 1 -0.41 19.12 -15.75
N ASP A 2 -0.42 19.77 -14.57
CA ASP A 2 -0.60 19.10 -13.29
C ASP A 2 -2.09 18.97 -12.96
N LEU A 3 -2.75 17.94 -13.49
CA LEU A 3 -4.20 17.76 -13.36
C LEU A 3 -4.61 17.46 -11.91
N LEU A 4 -3.91 16.58 -11.23
CA LEU A 4 -4.19 16.25 -9.81
C LEU A 4 -4.00 17.50 -8.93
N GLY A 5 -2.89 18.24 -9.09
CA GLY A 5 -2.67 19.45 -8.32
C GLY A 5 -3.72 20.54 -8.57
N ALA A 6 -4.21 20.67 -9.81
CA ALA A 6 -5.33 21.57 -10.12
C ALA A 6 -6.62 21.11 -9.43
N TYR A 7 -6.91 19.81 -9.44
CA TYR A 7 -8.08 19.25 -8.75
C TYR A 7 -8.04 19.48 -7.24
N LEU A 8 -6.90 19.26 -6.60
CA LEU A 8 -6.74 19.44 -5.15
C LEU A 8 -7.00 20.90 -4.71
N ARG A 9 -6.77 21.87 -5.60
CA ARG A 9 -6.99 23.31 -5.40
C ARG A 9 -8.24 23.86 -6.08
N ASN A 10 -9.25 23.01 -6.31
CA ASN A 10 -10.44 23.37 -7.11
C ASN A 10 -11.45 24.32 -6.39
N GLY A 11 -11.12 24.81 -5.19
CA GLY A 11 -11.99 25.76 -4.45
C GLY A 11 -13.24 25.12 -3.84
N ASP A 12 -13.27 23.81 -3.69
CA ASP A 12 -14.35 23.11 -3.00
C ASP A 12 -14.29 23.37 -1.48
N TYR A 13 -15.37 23.92 -0.92
CA TYR A 13 -15.52 24.29 0.50
C TYR A 13 -16.41 23.33 1.30
N ALA A 14 -16.69 22.13 0.77
CA ALA A 14 -17.60 21.19 1.44
C ALA A 14 -16.96 20.47 2.64
N TYR A 15 -15.67 20.71 2.92
CA TYR A 15 -14.97 20.08 4.04
C TYR A 15 -15.61 20.42 5.37
N ASP A 16 -15.92 19.38 6.14
CA ASP A 16 -16.44 19.45 7.50
C ASP A 16 -16.24 18.11 8.22
N TRP A 17 -16.21 18.12 9.54
CA TRP A 17 -16.27 16.88 10.32
C TRP A 17 -17.06 17.06 11.60
N GLU A 18 -17.71 16.02 12.03
CA GLU A 18 -18.46 16.02 13.30
C GLU A 18 -18.19 14.73 14.07
N LEU A 19 -18.10 14.85 15.39
CA LEU A 19 -17.99 13.72 16.31
C LEU A 19 -19.38 13.11 16.50
N GLU A 20 -19.57 11.86 16.05
CA GLU A 20 -20.84 11.15 16.20
C GLU A 20 -20.94 10.42 17.55
N ARG A 21 -19.85 9.76 17.96
CA ARG A 21 -19.80 9.02 19.23
C ARG A 21 -18.38 8.70 19.66
N SER A 22 -18.23 8.45 20.96
CA SER A 22 -17.01 7.92 21.55
C SER A 22 -17.34 6.69 22.36
N ALA A 23 -16.51 5.65 22.28
CA ALA A 23 -16.66 4.43 23.05
C ALA A 23 -15.29 3.98 23.54
N ARG A 24 -15.22 3.45 24.76
CA ARG A 24 -13.99 2.88 25.30
C ARG A 24 -13.94 1.39 24.99
N ASP A 25 -12.80 0.93 24.50
CA ASP A 25 -12.54 -0.48 24.20
C ASP A 25 -11.05 -0.79 24.35
N SER A 26 -10.75 -1.88 25.11
CA SER A 26 -9.43 -2.54 25.18
C SER A 26 -8.24 -1.58 25.39
N GLY A 27 -8.35 -0.61 26.30
CA GLY A 27 -7.28 0.34 26.62
C GLY A 27 -7.14 1.50 25.61
N CYS A 28 -8.17 1.69 24.78
CA CYS A 28 -8.28 2.81 23.85
C CYS A 28 -9.66 3.49 23.97
N THR A 29 -9.75 4.74 23.56
CA THR A 29 -11.02 5.40 23.24
C THR A 29 -11.14 5.51 21.74
N ILE A 30 -12.24 5.01 21.19
CA ILE A 30 -12.55 5.04 19.76
C ILE A 30 -13.54 6.16 19.54
N HIS A 31 -13.13 7.19 18.83
CA HIS A 31 -13.96 8.30 18.41
C HIS A 31 -14.41 8.10 16.97
N ARG A 32 -15.70 8.06 16.73
CA ARG A 32 -16.26 7.95 15.38
C ARG A 32 -16.68 9.32 14.89
N LEU A 33 -16.06 9.75 13.81
CA LEU A 33 -16.32 11.02 13.15
C LEU A 33 -16.98 10.75 11.81
N ARG A 34 -17.91 11.61 11.44
CA ARG A 34 -18.39 11.74 10.07
C ARG A 34 -17.61 12.84 9.39
N LEU A 35 -16.77 12.45 8.43
CA LEU A 35 -15.97 13.36 7.63
C LEU A 35 -16.68 13.66 6.31
N THR A 36 -16.99 14.92 6.04
CA THR A 36 -17.33 15.43 4.71
C THR A 36 -16.04 15.89 4.05
N SER A 37 -15.54 15.16 3.05
CA SER A 37 -14.24 15.48 2.46
C SER A 37 -14.30 16.50 1.33
N GLN A 38 -15.36 16.46 0.52
CA GLN A 38 -15.50 17.28 -0.68
C GLN A 38 -16.86 17.06 -1.36
N ARG A 39 -17.12 17.92 -2.35
CA ARG A 39 -18.11 17.64 -3.38
C ARG A 39 -17.39 17.17 -4.65
N TRP A 40 -17.77 16.00 -5.15
CA TRP A 40 -17.29 15.49 -6.42
C TRP A 40 -18.48 15.23 -7.34
N ARG A 41 -18.50 15.92 -8.47
CA ARG A 41 -19.70 15.97 -9.31
C ARG A 41 -20.90 16.51 -8.52
N ASP A 42 -22.02 15.86 -8.59
CA ASP A 42 -23.27 16.18 -7.87
C ASP A 42 -23.37 15.54 -6.48
N ARG A 43 -22.33 14.80 -6.07
CA ARG A 43 -22.32 14.09 -4.77
C ARG A 43 -21.41 14.76 -3.77
N VAL A 44 -21.88 14.90 -2.54
CA VAL A 44 -21.04 15.21 -1.37
C VAL A 44 -20.47 13.90 -0.83
N TRP A 45 -19.15 13.81 -0.76
CA TRP A 45 -18.46 12.63 -0.25
C TRP A 45 -18.37 12.68 1.27
N LYS A 46 -18.95 11.66 1.90
CA LYS A 46 -18.95 11.47 3.35
C LYS A 46 -18.28 10.15 3.69
N HIS A 47 -17.47 10.18 4.73
CA HIS A 47 -16.67 9.05 5.15
C HIS A 47 -16.82 8.79 6.63
N ARG A 48 -16.70 7.52 7.01
CA ARG A 48 -16.49 7.14 8.41
C ARG A 48 -15.01 7.28 8.73
N LEU A 49 -14.68 8.15 9.66
CA LEU A 49 -13.34 8.33 10.19
C LEU A 49 -13.33 7.90 11.66
N SER A 50 -12.66 6.77 11.95
CA SER A 50 -12.50 6.30 13.33
C SER A 50 -11.14 6.73 13.84
N VAL A 51 -11.08 7.58 14.88
CA VAL A 51 -9.85 7.99 15.55
C VAL A 51 -9.72 7.21 16.84
N ILE A 52 -8.68 6.40 16.93
CA ILE A 52 -8.38 5.51 18.04
C ILE A 52 -7.26 6.14 18.87
N VAL A 53 -7.59 6.51 20.09
CA VAL A 53 -6.69 7.16 21.04
C VAL A 53 -6.38 6.18 22.16
N PRO A 54 -5.14 5.71 22.31
CA PRO A 54 -4.78 4.83 23.42
C PRO A 54 -4.80 5.60 24.75
N ASP A 55 -4.91 4.88 25.88
CA ASP A 55 -4.92 5.47 27.22
C ASP A 55 -3.64 6.28 27.49
N ARG A 56 -2.55 5.90 26.89
CA ARG A 56 -1.29 6.63 26.91
C ARG A 56 -0.87 6.99 25.48
N VAL A 57 -0.69 8.27 25.23
CA VAL A 57 -0.19 8.80 23.96
C VAL A 57 1.18 9.44 24.21
N SER A 58 2.26 8.73 23.90
CA SER A 58 3.65 9.16 24.11
C SER A 58 4.25 9.82 22.88
N HIS A 59 3.73 9.53 21.70
CA HIS A 59 4.26 10.02 20.42
C HIS A 59 3.27 10.94 19.71
N PRO A 60 3.76 12.00 19.02
CA PRO A 60 2.89 12.90 18.25
C PRO A 60 2.53 12.37 16.87
N GLY A 61 3.26 11.39 16.33
CA GLY A 61 3.00 10.81 15.03
C GLY A 61 1.65 10.09 14.97
N VAL A 62 1.03 10.11 13.80
CA VAL A 62 -0.30 9.51 13.56
C VAL A 62 -0.20 8.47 12.45
N LEU A 63 -0.81 7.32 12.65
CA LEU A 63 -1.06 6.36 11.57
C LEU A 63 -2.47 6.57 11.02
N LEU A 64 -2.60 6.89 9.74
CA LEU A 64 -3.86 6.93 9.02
C LEU A 64 -3.93 5.76 8.04
N PHE A 65 -4.92 4.88 8.16
CA PHE A 65 -5.08 3.74 7.25
C PHE A 65 -6.44 3.79 6.55
N LEU A 66 -6.44 3.59 5.23
CA LEU A 66 -7.63 3.51 4.41
C LEU A 66 -8.12 2.07 4.36
N SER A 67 -9.25 1.80 5.01
CA SER A 67 -9.78 0.44 5.18
C SER A 67 -10.65 -0.07 4.04
N GLY A 68 -11.00 0.78 3.11
CA GLY A 68 -11.82 0.38 1.93
C GLY A 68 -13.25 -0.05 2.23
N GLU A 69 -13.68 0.02 3.48
CA GLU A 69 -14.96 -0.54 3.93
C GLU A 69 -16.20 0.16 3.39
N GLY A 70 -17.14 -0.67 2.99
CA GLY A 70 -18.59 -0.41 3.00
C GLY A 70 -19.14 0.40 1.85
N ALA A 71 -20.26 -0.10 1.32
CA ALA A 71 -21.17 0.68 0.50
C ALA A 71 -22.03 1.60 1.38
N GLY A 72 -22.05 2.89 1.10
CA GLY A 72 -23.08 3.85 1.48
C GLY A 72 -23.17 4.28 2.95
N ASP A 73 -23.82 5.43 3.11
CA ASP A 73 -24.21 5.99 4.40
C ASP A 73 -25.11 5.03 5.19
N GLY A 74 -24.71 4.71 6.42
CA GLY A 74 -25.62 4.10 7.41
C GLY A 74 -25.69 2.58 7.41
N ALA A 75 -24.93 1.83 6.61
CA ALA A 75 -24.89 0.37 6.77
C ALA A 75 -24.25 0.00 8.11
N PRO A 76 -24.94 -0.76 8.98
CA PRO A 76 -24.32 -1.22 10.23
C PRO A 76 -23.17 -2.18 9.91
N VAL A 77 -22.07 -2.03 10.63
CA VAL A 77 -21.01 -3.05 10.64
C VAL A 77 -21.57 -4.32 11.25
N ARG A 78 -21.54 -5.42 10.53
CA ARG A 78 -22.01 -6.73 11.03
C ARG A 78 -20.86 -7.44 11.71
N ASP A 79 -21.17 -8.26 12.72
CA ASP A 79 -20.20 -9.10 13.40
C ASP A 79 -19.48 -10.01 12.41
N GLY A 80 -18.14 -10.09 12.51
CA GLY A 80 -17.30 -10.88 11.62
C GLY A 80 -16.98 -10.23 10.27
N GLU A 81 -17.36 -8.97 10.04
CA GLU A 81 -16.94 -8.22 8.83
C GLU A 81 -15.47 -7.76 8.94
N PRO A 82 -14.79 -7.51 7.79
CA PRO A 82 -13.45 -6.93 7.76
C PRO A 82 -13.29 -5.68 8.61
N ALA A 83 -14.34 -4.86 8.71
CA ALA A 83 -14.42 -3.65 9.53
C ALA A 83 -14.07 -3.86 11.00
N GLU A 84 -14.58 -4.94 11.59
CA GLU A 84 -14.31 -5.27 13.00
C GLU A 84 -12.84 -5.67 13.18
N PHE A 85 -12.29 -6.47 12.27
CA PHE A 85 -10.88 -6.87 12.28
C PHE A 85 -9.94 -5.66 12.14
N TRP A 86 -10.28 -4.71 11.24
CA TRP A 86 -9.53 -3.48 11.05
C TRP A 86 -9.52 -2.63 12.33
N LEU A 87 -10.68 -2.46 12.96
CA LEU A 87 -10.80 -1.68 14.18
C LEU A 87 -10.02 -2.30 15.35
N ALA A 88 -10.14 -3.61 15.54
CA ALA A 88 -9.39 -4.34 16.58
C ALA A 88 -7.87 -4.30 16.32
N SER A 89 -7.45 -4.39 15.06
CA SER A 89 -6.05 -4.28 14.69
C SER A 89 -5.51 -2.87 14.92
N ALA A 90 -6.27 -1.84 14.56
CA ALA A 90 -5.91 -0.45 14.80
C ALA A 90 -5.83 -0.12 16.30
N ALA A 91 -6.72 -0.66 17.13
CA ALA A 91 -6.66 -0.50 18.58
C ALA A 91 -5.40 -1.14 19.18
N ARG A 92 -5.05 -2.36 18.73
CA ARG A 92 -3.77 -3.00 19.13
C ARG A 92 -2.55 -2.20 18.70
N LEU A 93 -2.56 -1.62 17.49
CA LEU A 93 -1.49 -0.75 17.01
C LEU A 93 -1.40 0.53 17.84
N ALA A 94 -2.51 1.19 18.10
CA ALA A 94 -2.56 2.41 18.89
C ALA A 94 -1.99 2.17 20.30
N ALA A 95 -2.48 1.16 21.00
CA ALA A 95 -2.00 0.78 22.33
C ALA A 95 -0.52 0.36 22.32
N GLY A 96 -0.12 -0.46 21.33
CA GLY A 96 1.24 -0.96 21.23
C GLY A 96 2.28 0.10 20.84
N CYS A 97 1.90 1.14 20.08
CA CYS A 97 2.78 2.23 19.67
C CYS A 97 2.60 3.50 20.52
N GLU A 98 1.68 3.51 21.47
CA GLU A 98 1.34 4.69 22.28
C GLU A 98 1.12 5.94 21.43
N ALA A 99 0.44 5.78 20.31
CA ALA A 99 0.20 6.83 19.32
C ALA A 99 -1.22 6.75 18.75
N VAL A 100 -1.71 7.85 18.22
CA VAL A 100 -3.03 7.92 17.59
C VAL A 100 -3.02 7.12 16.29
N VAL A 101 -4.06 6.31 16.11
CA VAL A 101 -4.32 5.59 14.85
C VAL A 101 -5.69 5.99 14.33
N ALA A 102 -5.80 6.29 13.05
CA ALA A 102 -7.04 6.63 12.40
C ALA A 102 -7.36 5.66 11.26
N LEU A 103 -8.62 5.27 11.13
CA LEU A 103 -9.14 4.47 10.03
C LEU A 103 -10.12 5.29 9.21
N LEU A 104 -9.83 5.44 7.91
CA LEU A 104 -10.71 6.09 6.95
C LEU A 104 -11.43 5.04 6.12
N GLY A 105 -12.72 4.90 6.29
CA GLY A 105 -13.59 4.01 5.51
C GLY A 105 -14.29 4.72 4.37
N GLN A 106 -14.97 3.93 3.52
CA GLN A 106 -15.80 4.41 2.40
C GLN A 106 -15.00 5.20 1.34
N VAL A 107 -13.81 4.70 0.98
CA VAL A 107 -12.98 5.23 -0.10
C VAL A 107 -12.84 4.16 -1.20
N PRO A 108 -13.33 4.43 -2.44
CA PRO A 108 -14.10 5.57 -2.88
C PRO A 108 -15.49 5.62 -2.23
N ASN A 109 -16.10 6.82 -2.17
CA ASN A 109 -17.44 7.00 -1.60
C ASN A 109 -18.50 6.49 -2.59
N ARG A 110 -18.91 5.24 -2.41
CA ARG A 110 -19.87 4.53 -3.28
C ARG A 110 -21.27 4.55 -2.71
N SER A 111 -22.27 4.58 -3.59
CA SER A 111 -23.66 4.31 -3.21
C SER A 111 -23.97 2.81 -3.38
N SER A 112 -25.03 2.34 -2.74
CA SER A 112 -25.54 0.98 -2.94
C SER A 112 -26.04 0.70 -4.36
N ALA A 113 -26.28 1.74 -5.15
CA ALA A 113 -26.67 1.66 -6.55
C ALA A 113 -25.48 1.53 -7.52
N ASP A 114 -24.24 1.75 -7.06
CA ASP A 114 -23.06 1.66 -7.91
C ASP A 114 -22.69 0.19 -8.15
N SER A 115 -22.95 -0.32 -9.36
CA SER A 115 -22.72 -1.72 -9.73
C SER A 115 -21.26 -2.07 -10.04
N LEU A 116 -20.43 -1.08 -10.36
CA LEU A 116 -19.03 -1.29 -10.71
C LEU A 116 -18.17 -1.53 -9.45
N ASN A 117 -17.20 -2.43 -9.52
CA ASN A 117 -16.14 -2.49 -8.50
C ASN A 117 -15.23 -1.25 -8.60
N ALA A 118 -14.38 -1.02 -7.60
CA ALA A 118 -13.54 0.19 -7.52
C ALA A 118 -12.60 0.33 -8.73
N GLY A 119 -11.96 -0.75 -9.17
CA GLY A 119 -11.08 -0.74 -10.34
C GLY A 119 -11.82 -0.38 -11.63
N ALA A 120 -12.95 -1.04 -11.89
CA ALA A 120 -13.79 -0.73 -13.05
C ALA A 120 -14.30 0.72 -13.03
N TRP A 121 -14.59 1.26 -11.85
CA TRP A 121 -15.01 2.64 -11.72
C TRP A 121 -13.84 3.63 -11.97
N ILE A 122 -12.64 3.34 -11.48
CA ILE A 122 -11.44 4.11 -11.83
C ILE A 122 -11.27 4.16 -13.34
N ARG A 123 -11.31 3.00 -14.02
CA ARG A 123 -11.20 2.92 -15.47
C ARG A 123 -12.26 3.76 -16.17
N ARG A 124 -13.54 3.56 -15.82
CA ARG A 124 -14.66 4.29 -16.46
C ARG A 124 -14.53 5.81 -16.31
N THR A 125 -14.08 6.30 -15.15
CA THR A 125 -13.91 7.74 -14.94
C THR A 125 -12.71 8.30 -15.70
N LEU A 126 -11.67 7.52 -15.97
CA LEU A 126 -10.57 7.90 -16.84
C LEU A 126 -11.03 7.97 -18.32
N GLU A 127 -11.85 7.01 -18.77
CA GLU A 127 -12.46 7.04 -20.11
C GLU A 127 -13.34 8.28 -20.28
N LEU A 128 -14.23 8.57 -19.31
CA LEU A 128 -15.07 9.77 -19.30
C LEU A 128 -14.23 11.06 -19.35
N ALA A 129 -13.10 11.11 -18.64
CA ALA A 129 -12.21 12.26 -18.72
C ALA A 129 -11.66 12.50 -20.15
N VAL A 130 -11.44 11.43 -20.92
CA VAL A 130 -11.03 11.55 -22.32
C VAL A 130 -12.22 11.95 -23.20
N GLU A 131 -13.37 11.30 -23.05
CA GLU A 131 -14.58 11.50 -23.83
C GLU A 131 -15.14 12.92 -23.69
N ASP A 132 -15.34 13.38 -22.45
CA ASP A 132 -15.96 14.68 -22.15
C ASP A 132 -14.97 15.85 -22.18
N GLY A 133 -13.68 15.56 -22.16
CA GLY A 133 -12.67 16.62 -22.06
C GLY A 133 -12.58 17.27 -20.68
N ASP A 134 -13.16 16.69 -19.64
CA ASP A 134 -13.21 17.23 -18.28
C ASP A 134 -12.20 16.54 -17.36
N ASP A 135 -11.19 17.31 -16.92
CA ASP A 135 -10.08 16.84 -16.07
C ASP A 135 -10.51 16.51 -14.64
N SER A 136 -11.76 16.74 -14.22
CA SER A 136 -12.26 16.45 -12.88
C SER A 136 -12.88 15.06 -12.72
N TRP A 137 -12.99 14.29 -13.84
CA TRP A 137 -13.55 12.94 -13.82
C TRP A 137 -12.71 11.89 -13.06
N PRO A 138 -11.35 11.86 -13.16
CA PRO A 138 -10.60 10.75 -12.61
C PRO A 138 -10.89 10.47 -11.14
N LEU A 139 -11.47 9.30 -10.83
CA LEU A 139 -11.88 8.92 -9.48
C LEU A 139 -10.73 8.93 -8.46
N LEU A 140 -9.51 8.68 -8.91
CA LEU A 140 -8.32 8.76 -8.06
C LEU A 140 -8.06 10.15 -7.50
N PHE A 141 -8.55 11.22 -8.14
CA PHE A 141 -8.39 12.59 -7.65
C PHE A 141 -9.20 12.87 -6.38
N PRO A 142 -10.53 12.60 -6.36
CA PRO A 142 -11.29 12.70 -5.12
C PRO A 142 -10.84 11.68 -4.06
N MET A 143 -10.39 10.47 -4.44
CA MET A 143 -9.80 9.53 -3.49
C MET A 143 -8.53 10.09 -2.84
N THR A 144 -7.66 10.76 -3.59
CA THR A 144 -6.48 11.44 -3.06
C THR A 144 -6.86 12.59 -2.13
N LYS A 145 -7.84 13.40 -2.53
CA LYS A 145 -8.29 14.55 -1.73
C LYS A 145 -8.89 14.12 -0.41
N CYS A 146 -9.63 13.00 -0.34
CA CYS A 146 -10.18 12.54 0.93
C CYS A 146 -9.10 12.06 1.92
N VAL A 147 -7.93 11.55 1.46
CA VAL A 147 -6.78 11.26 2.33
C VAL A 147 -6.29 12.55 3.00
N ILE A 148 -6.09 13.60 2.21
CA ILE A 148 -5.63 14.91 2.70
C ILE A 148 -6.65 15.49 3.70
N ARG A 149 -7.95 15.42 3.38
CA ARG A 149 -9.02 15.91 4.27
C ARG A 149 -9.15 15.08 5.55
N ALA A 150 -8.86 13.78 5.51
CA ALA A 150 -8.81 12.97 6.72
C ALA A 150 -7.64 13.40 7.63
N MET A 151 -6.49 13.76 7.07
CA MET A 151 -5.37 14.31 7.83
C MET A 151 -5.72 15.67 8.44
N ASP A 152 -6.46 16.53 7.71
CA ASP A 152 -6.97 17.81 8.24
C ASP A 152 -7.85 17.55 9.48
N ALA A 153 -8.86 16.67 9.34
CA ALA A 153 -9.78 16.33 10.42
C ALA A 153 -9.09 15.71 11.64
N VAL A 154 -8.13 14.82 11.44
CA VAL A 154 -7.36 14.23 12.55
C VAL A 154 -6.47 15.27 13.22
N THR A 155 -5.91 16.21 12.47
CA THR A 155 -5.09 17.30 13.01
C THR A 155 -5.94 18.22 13.90
N GLU A 156 -7.10 18.64 13.42
CA GLU A 156 -8.07 19.46 14.16
C GLU A 156 -8.60 18.71 15.39
N PHE A 157 -9.00 17.44 15.23
CA PHE A 157 -9.43 16.59 16.34
C PHE A 157 -8.36 16.48 17.44
N CYS A 158 -7.09 16.25 17.08
CA CYS A 158 -6.01 16.20 18.07
C CYS A 158 -5.85 17.51 18.82
N ALA A 159 -5.97 18.64 18.13
CA ALA A 159 -5.88 19.95 18.75
C ALA A 159 -7.07 20.24 19.68
N GLU A 160 -8.30 20.01 19.22
CA GLU A 160 -9.53 20.36 19.92
C GLU A 160 -9.87 19.38 21.05
N MET A 161 -9.76 18.09 20.80
CA MET A 161 -10.22 17.05 21.73
C MET A 161 -9.12 16.51 22.63
N LEU A 162 -7.86 16.53 22.19
CA LEU A 162 -6.73 15.98 22.94
C LEU A 162 -5.78 17.07 23.46
N GLY A 163 -5.98 18.34 23.07
CA GLY A 163 -5.12 19.46 23.45
C GLY A 163 -3.67 19.30 23.00
N ARG A 164 -3.43 18.58 21.89
CA ARG A 164 -2.08 18.29 21.39
C ARG A 164 -1.98 18.42 19.87
N LYS A 165 -0.80 18.76 19.41
CA LYS A 165 -0.52 18.85 17.98
C LYS A 165 -0.28 17.44 17.41
N ALA A 166 -0.94 17.11 16.30
CA ALA A 166 -0.55 15.95 15.48
C ALA A 166 0.83 16.18 14.88
N GLY A 167 1.67 15.16 14.90
CA GLY A 167 2.96 15.14 14.21
C GLY A 167 2.82 14.76 12.74
N GLY A 168 3.85 14.16 12.16
CA GLY A 168 3.78 13.60 10.81
C GLY A 168 2.83 12.40 10.72
N PHE A 169 2.32 12.16 9.50
CA PHE A 169 1.42 11.05 9.23
C PHE A 169 2.16 9.90 8.56
N VAL A 170 1.97 8.69 9.06
CA VAL A 170 2.21 7.46 8.31
C VAL A 170 0.90 7.07 7.68
N VAL A 171 0.85 6.96 6.34
CA VAL A 171 -0.41 6.69 5.64
C VAL A 171 -0.34 5.34 4.94
N GLY A 172 -1.35 4.50 5.15
CA GLY A 172 -1.46 3.19 4.53
C GLY A 172 -2.81 2.95 3.86
N GLY A 173 -2.85 1.96 2.99
CA GLY A 173 -4.09 1.55 2.30
C GLY A 173 -3.83 0.39 1.36
N ALA A 174 -4.86 -0.41 1.08
CA ALA A 174 -4.74 -1.59 0.23
C ALA A 174 -5.34 -1.35 -1.17
N ALA A 175 -4.80 -2.00 -2.19
CA ALA A 175 -5.27 -1.95 -3.57
C ALA A 175 -5.48 -0.50 -4.07
N GLU A 176 -6.69 -0.15 -4.52
CA GLU A 176 -7.00 1.19 -5.04
C GLU A 176 -6.84 2.30 -3.99
N GLN A 177 -7.05 2.00 -2.70
CA GLN A 177 -6.77 2.94 -1.61
C GLN A 177 -5.25 3.15 -1.47
N GLY A 178 -4.45 2.10 -1.65
CA GLY A 178 -2.99 2.20 -1.73
C GLY A 178 -2.52 3.11 -2.88
N TRP A 179 -3.26 3.12 -4.00
CA TRP A 179 -2.99 4.07 -5.08
C TRP A 179 -3.22 5.51 -4.65
N ALA A 180 -4.34 5.79 -3.98
CA ALA A 180 -4.62 7.12 -3.43
C ALA A 180 -3.55 7.56 -2.40
N VAL A 181 -3.03 6.62 -1.59
CA VAL A 181 -1.92 6.86 -0.65
C VAL A 181 -0.66 7.31 -1.36
N TRP A 182 -0.24 6.60 -2.42
CA TRP A 182 0.91 6.99 -3.23
C TRP A 182 0.76 8.40 -3.82
N LEU A 183 -0.44 8.70 -4.36
CA LEU A 183 -0.72 10.02 -4.94
C LEU A 183 -0.73 11.11 -3.87
N ALA A 184 -1.34 10.88 -2.71
CA ALA A 184 -1.36 11.83 -1.60
C ALA A 184 0.05 12.13 -1.07
N ALA A 185 0.90 11.10 -0.94
CA ALA A 185 2.28 11.24 -0.49
C ALA A 185 3.13 12.15 -1.42
N SER A 186 2.81 12.16 -2.72
CA SER A 186 3.48 13.06 -3.67
C SER A 186 3.00 14.53 -3.58
N ARG A 187 2.07 14.85 -2.68
CA ARG A 187 1.35 16.15 -2.65
C ARG A 187 1.26 16.81 -1.30
N ASP A 188 1.43 16.08 -0.22
CA ASP A 188 1.27 16.60 1.13
C ASP A 188 2.49 16.24 2.00
N GLU A 189 3.23 17.25 2.39
CA GLU A 189 4.49 17.13 3.14
C GLU A 189 4.29 16.62 4.58
N ARG A 190 3.05 16.62 5.08
CA ARG A 190 2.73 16.03 6.39
C ARG A 190 2.86 14.51 6.39
N ILE A 191 2.87 13.87 5.20
CA ILE A 191 3.07 12.42 5.06
C ILE A 191 4.55 12.13 5.23
N SER A 192 4.92 11.62 6.40
CA SER A 192 6.31 11.29 6.77
C SER A 192 6.72 9.87 6.36
N ALA A 193 5.78 8.98 6.10
CA ALA A 193 6.02 7.64 5.55
C ALA A 193 4.73 7.05 4.97
N ILE A 194 4.85 6.03 4.12
CA ILE A 194 3.70 5.32 3.56
C ILE A 194 3.81 3.80 3.67
N SER A 195 2.65 3.15 3.75
CA SER A 195 2.54 1.68 3.67
C SER A 195 1.40 1.27 2.72
N PRO A 196 1.64 1.31 1.40
CA PRO A 196 0.69 0.79 0.41
C PRO A 196 0.73 -0.73 0.38
N TRP A 197 -0.47 -1.37 0.35
CA TRP A 197 -0.60 -2.82 0.34
C TRP A 197 -1.20 -3.29 -0.98
N CYS A 198 -0.59 -4.32 -1.61
CA CYS A 198 -1.04 -4.86 -2.90
C CYS A 198 -1.38 -3.77 -3.92
N ALA A 199 -0.52 -2.74 -3.98
CA ALA A 199 -0.74 -1.52 -4.73
C ALA A 199 0.28 -1.39 -5.87
N ASP A 200 0.09 -2.17 -6.93
CA ASP A 200 1.04 -2.41 -8.03
C ASP A 200 0.89 -1.39 -9.17
N MET A 201 0.80 -0.09 -8.84
CA MET A 201 0.52 0.98 -9.80
C MET A 201 1.72 1.80 -10.24
N LEU A 202 2.90 1.55 -9.68
CA LEU A 202 4.09 2.30 -10.07
C LEU A 202 4.44 2.07 -11.55
N ASN A 203 4.63 3.15 -12.30
CA ASN A 203 4.94 3.13 -13.72
C ASN A 203 3.87 2.40 -14.58
N ALA A 204 2.63 2.42 -14.12
CA ALA A 204 1.53 1.71 -14.74
C ALA A 204 1.23 2.20 -16.17
N GLY A 205 1.35 3.50 -16.43
CA GLY A 205 1.17 4.09 -17.76
C GLY A 205 2.16 3.55 -18.79
N ARG A 206 3.44 3.40 -18.43
CA ARG A 206 4.46 2.81 -19.32
C ARG A 206 4.21 1.32 -19.53
N ARG A 207 3.83 0.59 -18.49
CA ARG A 207 3.47 -0.84 -18.59
C ARG A 207 2.26 -1.02 -19.49
N ALA A 208 1.22 -0.20 -19.36
CA ALA A 208 0.04 -0.22 -20.22
C ALA A 208 0.39 -0.02 -21.70
N SER A 209 1.32 0.89 -21.99
CA SER A 209 1.80 1.12 -23.36
C SER A 209 2.56 -0.10 -23.92
N ALA A 210 3.33 -0.79 -23.11
CA ALA A 210 4.04 -2.01 -23.50
C ALA A 210 3.08 -3.21 -23.72
N LEU A 211 1.94 -3.23 -23.03
CA LEU A 211 0.90 -4.26 -23.14
C LEU A 211 -0.04 -4.05 -24.33
N SER A 212 0.04 -2.92 -25.04
CA SER A 212 -0.84 -2.61 -26.18
C SER A 212 -0.78 -3.62 -27.34
N SER A 213 0.21 -4.51 -27.35
CA SER A 213 0.32 -5.66 -28.25
C SER A 213 -0.28 -6.97 -27.72
N ARG A 214 -0.83 -7.01 -26.49
CA ARG A 214 -1.36 -8.20 -25.87
C ARG A 214 -2.73 -7.90 -25.24
N PRO A 215 -3.78 -8.73 -25.46
CA PRO A 215 -5.09 -8.49 -24.84
C PRO A 215 -4.97 -8.50 -23.32
N PRO A 216 -5.80 -7.69 -22.61
CA PRO A 216 -5.89 -7.75 -21.15
C PRO A 216 -6.24 -9.17 -20.72
N ASP A 217 -5.63 -9.63 -19.64
CA ASP A 217 -6.04 -10.85 -18.98
C ASP A 217 -7.38 -10.58 -18.28
N ASP A 218 -8.48 -11.12 -18.82
CA ASP A 218 -9.83 -11.00 -18.28
C ASP A 218 -10.06 -11.86 -17.01
N SER A 219 -9.02 -12.27 -16.33
CA SER A 219 -9.12 -13.04 -15.09
C SER A 219 -9.93 -12.28 -14.04
N PRO A 220 -10.98 -12.88 -13.47
CA PRO A 220 -11.76 -12.28 -12.39
C PRO A 220 -10.85 -12.02 -11.18
N GLY A 221 -10.58 -10.77 -10.86
CA GLY A 221 -9.67 -10.35 -9.78
C GLY A 221 -8.39 -9.67 -10.25
N GLY A 222 -8.17 -9.55 -11.55
CA GLY A 222 -7.04 -8.82 -12.14
C GLY A 222 -7.17 -7.31 -11.97
N GLY A 223 -6.81 -6.79 -10.78
CA GLY A 223 -6.71 -5.36 -10.48
C GLY A 223 -5.36 -4.77 -10.89
N ASP A 224 -4.75 -5.23 -12.00
CA ASP A 224 -3.52 -4.62 -12.50
C ASP A 224 -3.79 -3.18 -12.95
N ALA A 225 -3.12 -2.23 -12.33
CA ALA A 225 -3.22 -0.81 -12.69
C ALA A 225 -2.87 -0.56 -14.17
N SER A 226 -2.00 -1.37 -14.77
CA SER A 226 -1.67 -1.27 -16.20
C SER A 226 -2.86 -1.66 -17.09
N ALA A 227 -3.67 -2.63 -16.68
CA ALA A 227 -4.90 -2.98 -17.38
C ALA A 227 -5.96 -1.87 -17.27
N LEU A 228 -6.04 -1.18 -16.12
CA LEU A 228 -6.94 -0.05 -15.93
C LEU A 228 -6.57 1.14 -16.82
N LEU A 229 -5.29 1.32 -17.14
CA LEU A 229 -4.79 2.39 -18.01
C LEU A 229 -4.66 1.97 -19.48
N HIS A 230 -4.97 0.71 -19.81
CA HIS A 230 -4.85 0.20 -21.17
C HIS A 230 -5.70 1.01 -22.15
N GLY A 231 -5.10 1.39 -23.29
CA GLY A 231 -5.76 2.19 -24.32
C GLY A 231 -5.75 3.70 -24.06
N LEU A 232 -5.59 4.19 -22.83
CA LEU A 232 -5.51 5.62 -22.53
C LEU A 232 -4.31 6.32 -23.22
N PRO A 233 -3.09 5.74 -23.23
CA PRO A 233 -1.91 6.41 -23.80
C PRO A 233 -1.96 6.65 -25.31
N GLY A 234 -2.97 6.15 -26.02
CA GLY A 234 -3.15 6.34 -27.46
C GLY A 234 -3.40 7.78 -27.90
N THR A 235 -3.72 8.69 -26.98
CA THR A 235 -3.96 10.11 -27.25
C THR A 235 -3.10 10.98 -26.33
N GLU A 236 -2.80 12.22 -26.72
CA GLU A 236 -2.08 13.19 -25.90
C GLU A 236 -2.78 13.41 -24.54
N ARG A 237 -4.10 13.52 -24.57
CA ARG A 237 -4.92 13.66 -23.36
C ARG A 237 -4.84 12.41 -22.47
N GLY A 238 -4.97 11.24 -23.06
CA GLY A 238 -4.85 9.98 -22.34
C GLY A 238 -3.47 9.79 -21.70
N GLN A 239 -2.39 10.20 -22.39
CA GLN A 239 -1.04 10.21 -21.83
C GLN A 239 -0.93 11.18 -20.65
N SER A 240 -1.53 12.37 -20.74
CA SER A 240 -1.55 13.35 -19.65
C SER A 240 -2.29 12.82 -18.43
N LEU A 241 -3.43 12.14 -18.64
CA LEU A 241 -4.20 11.49 -17.57
C LEU A 241 -3.42 10.33 -16.93
N ALA A 242 -2.88 9.42 -17.74
CA ALA A 242 -2.08 8.30 -17.25
C ALA A 242 -0.88 8.78 -16.40
N THR A 243 -0.18 9.83 -16.86
CA THR A 243 0.91 10.45 -16.10
C THR A 243 0.43 11.08 -14.78
N SER A 244 -0.77 11.67 -14.77
CA SER A 244 -1.30 12.37 -13.61
C SER A 244 -1.76 11.42 -12.49
N VAL A 245 -2.07 10.17 -12.82
CA VAL A 245 -2.45 9.11 -11.86
C VAL A 245 -1.31 8.13 -11.57
N ASP A 246 -0.16 8.27 -12.22
CA ASP A 246 1.01 7.43 -11.96
C ASP A 246 1.92 8.08 -10.90
N PRO A 247 2.03 7.50 -9.69
CA PRO A 247 2.91 8.03 -8.66
C PRO A 247 4.38 8.07 -9.09
N TYR A 248 4.80 7.14 -9.95
CA TYR A 248 6.17 7.05 -10.43
C TYR A 248 6.57 8.26 -11.31
N ALA A 249 5.61 8.90 -11.97
CA ALA A 249 5.84 10.14 -12.71
C ALA A 249 6.29 11.30 -11.80
N ARG A 250 6.19 11.13 -10.47
CA ARG A 250 6.61 12.09 -9.45
C ARG A 250 7.55 11.46 -8.43
N ALA A 251 8.41 10.57 -8.87
CA ALA A 251 9.34 9.83 -8.03
C ALA A 251 10.13 10.74 -7.06
N ASP A 252 10.60 11.91 -7.55
CA ASP A 252 11.36 12.88 -6.75
C ASP A 252 10.55 13.46 -5.57
N SER A 253 9.22 13.43 -5.64
CA SER A 253 8.34 13.87 -4.55
C SER A 253 8.03 12.76 -3.54
N LEU A 254 8.71 11.63 -3.60
CA LEU A 254 8.52 10.46 -2.73
C LEU A 254 9.79 10.09 -1.95
N PRO A 255 10.44 11.03 -1.22
CA PRO A 255 11.66 10.72 -0.48
C PRO A 255 11.42 10.00 0.86
N MET A 256 10.17 10.00 1.38
CA MET A 256 9.83 9.41 2.66
C MET A 256 10.05 7.89 2.70
N PRO A 257 10.24 7.27 3.87
CA PRO A 257 10.27 5.82 4.03
C PRO A 257 8.98 5.14 3.54
N LYS A 258 9.13 3.98 2.90
CA LYS A 258 8.03 3.19 2.35
C LYS A 258 8.15 1.73 2.77
N LEU A 259 7.02 1.17 3.24
CA LEU A 259 6.85 -0.26 3.44
C LEU A 259 5.72 -0.77 2.55
N VAL A 260 6.06 -1.39 1.43
CA VAL A 260 5.09 -2.07 0.57
C VAL A 260 4.80 -3.46 1.16
N VAL A 261 3.55 -3.78 1.43
CA VAL A 261 3.13 -5.12 1.85
C VAL A 261 2.38 -5.78 0.71
N SER A 262 2.74 -7.00 0.37
CA SER A 262 2.10 -7.72 -0.74
C SER A 262 2.01 -9.21 -0.44
N GLY A 263 0.95 -9.84 -0.92
CA GLY A 263 0.87 -11.30 -0.91
C GLY A 263 1.81 -11.89 -1.96
N ALA A 264 2.61 -12.87 -1.59
CA ALA A 264 3.53 -13.53 -2.51
C ALA A 264 2.80 -14.43 -3.53
N ALA A 265 1.57 -14.84 -3.23
CA ALA A 265 0.69 -15.59 -4.13
C ALA A 265 -0.15 -14.68 -5.06
N ALA A 266 -0.06 -13.35 -4.92
CA ALA A 266 -0.54 -12.44 -5.95
C ALA A 266 0.30 -12.63 -7.22
N SER A 267 -0.14 -12.10 -8.35
CA SER A 267 0.61 -12.23 -9.61
C SER A 267 2.08 -11.87 -9.40
N ALA A 268 2.94 -12.88 -9.36
CA ALA A 268 4.37 -12.70 -9.05
C ALA A 268 5.05 -11.80 -10.09
N ARG A 269 4.51 -11.75 -11.32
CA ARG A 269 4.97 -10.84 -12.36
C ARG A 269 4.71 -9.38 -12.00
N GLU A 270 3.49 -9.04 -11.59
CA GLU A 270 3.13 -7.68 -11.17
C GLU A 270 3.96 -7.23 -9.98
N VAL A 271 4.08 -8.11 -8.99
CA VAL A 271 4.89 -7.88 -7.80
C VAL A 271 6.36 -7.64 -8.16
N SER A 272 6.92 -8.40 -9.11
CA SER A 272 8.30 -8.24 -9.57
C SER A 272 8.52 -6.93 -10.34
N GLU A 273 7.58 -6.55 -11.20
CA GLU A 273 7.66 -5.31 -11.98
C GLU A 273 7.56 -4.07 -11.07
N THR A 274 6.66 -4.08 -10.10
CA THR A 274 6.51 -3.01 -9.09
C THR A 274 7.76 -2.89 -8.22
N ALA A 275 8.32 -4.01 -7.78
CA ALA A 275 9.55 -4.02 -6.99
C ALA A 275 10.71 -3.39 -7.75
N GLY A 276 10.79 -3.58 -9.08
CA GLY A 276 11.78 -2.94 -9.94
C GLY A 276 11.70 -1.42 -9.95
N CYS A 277 10.48 -0.88 -10.01
CA CYS A 277 10.25 0.56 -9.91
C CYS A 277 10.53 1.10 -8.51
N LEU A 278 10.15 0.34 -7.47
CA LEU A 278 10.34 0.74 -6.09
C LEU A 278 11.81 0.98 -5.74
N ASP A 279 12.74 0.16 -6.25
CA ASP A 279 14.16 0.32 -5.99
C ASP A 279 14.77 1.62 -6.57
N SER A 280 14.12 2.22 -7.56
CA SER A 280 14.56 3.48 -8.16
C SER A 280 13.97 4.71 -7.50
N LEU A 281 13.01 4.56 -6.58
CA LEU A 281 12.47 5.68 -5.81
C LEU A 281 13.49 6.14 -4.74
N PRO A 282 13.55 7.45 -4.45
CA PRO A 282 14.42 7.97 -3.40
C PRO A 282 14.00 7.49 -2.01
N GLY A 283 14.93 7.54 -1.06
CA GLY A 283 14.69 7.20 0.35
C GLY A 283 14.70 5.71 0.63
N ILE A 284 14.07 5.33 1.73
CA ILE A 284 14.03 3.93 2.21
C ILE A 284 12.83 3.21 1.60
N ASN A 285 13.11 2.18 0.82
CA ASN A 285 12.10 1.37 0.14
C ASN A 285 12.17 -0.07 0.65
N ARG A 286 11.15 -0.51 1.38
CA ARG A 286 11.07 -1.86 1.94
C ARG A 286 9.84 -2.58 1.40
N VAL A 287 10.00 -3.88 1.21
CA VAL A 287 8.91 -4.78 0.82
C VAL A 287 8.76 -5.85 1.89
N ARG A 288 7.54 -6.22 2.17
CA ARG A 288 7.19 -7.40 2.97
C ARG A 288 6.26 -8.28 2.16
N TYR A 289 6.74 -9.44 1.72
CA TYR A 289 5.90 -10.44 1.10
C TYR A 289 5.30 -11.37 2.15
N LEU A 290 4.02 -11.71 1.97
CA LEU A 290 3.30 -12.67 2.80
C LEU A 290 3.13 -13.97 2.01
N PRO A 291 3.80 -15.05 2.39
CA PRO A 291 3.78 -16.30 1.63
C PRO A 291 2.40 -16.94 1.66
N GLY A 292 1.97 -17.52 0.54
CA GLY A 292 0.68 -18.19 0.42
C GLY A 292 -0.56 -17.27 0.49
N VAL A 293 -0.36 -15.96 0.59
CA VAL A 293 -1.45 -14.97 0.66
C VAL A 293 -1.59 -14.30 -0.70
N GLY A 294 -2.84 -14.15 -1.15
CA GLY A 294 -3.18 -13.42 -2.38
C GLY A 294 -3.24 -11.90 -2.19
N ARG A 295 -4.07 -11.23 -2.97
CA ARG A 295 -4.21 -9.76 -2.93
C ARG A 295 -5.05 -9.25 -1.75
N ASP A 296 -5.89 -10.09 -1.15
CA ASP A 296 -6.72 -9.69 -0.02
C ASP A 296 -5.96 -9.85 1.30
N LEU A 297 -5.48 -8.74 1.81
CA LEU A 297 -4.81 -8.63 3.11
C LEU A 297 -5.73 -8.09 4.21
N SER A 298 -7.03 -7.95 3.95
CA SER A 298 -7.98 -7.31 4.86
C SER A 298 -8.10 -7.97 6.22
N ARG A 299 -7.70 -9.24 6.36
CA ARG A 299 -7.71 -10.02 7.60
C ARG A 299 -6.34 -10.60 7.96
N ASP A 300 -5.28 -10.07 7.38
CA ASP A 300 -3.94 -10.60 7.63
C ASP A 300 -3.26 -9.91 8.80
N SER A 301 -3.09 -10.65 9.91
CA SER A 301 -2.45 -10.14 11.11
C SER A 301 -0.95 -9.87 10.95
N ALA A 302 -0.27 -10.56 10.02
CA ALA A 302 1.15 -10.34 9.77
C ALA A 302 1.38 -9.03 8.99
N ALA A 303 0.44 -8.65 8.11
CA ALA A 303 0.47 -7.35 7.45
C ALA A 303 0.37 -6.21 8.47
N PHE A 304 -0.61 -6.30 9.39
CA PHE A 304 -0.74 -5.33 10.49
C PHE A 304 0.45 -5.33 11.44
N GLY A 305 1.01 -6.49 11.74
CA GLY A 305 2.23 -6.61 12.55
C GLY A 305 3.43 -5.91 11.89
N ALA A 306 3.62 -6.06 10.59
CA ALA A 306 4.66 -5.39 9.83
C ALA A 306 4.46 -3.87 9.84
N LEU A 307 3.23 -3.39 9.60
CA LEU A 307 2.87 -1.98 9.68
C LEU A 307 3.14 -1.41 11.08
N GLY A 308 2.74 -2.11 12.13
CA GLY A 308 2.93 -1.67 13.52
C GLY A 308 4.41 -1.54 13.89
N THR A 309 5.24 -2.49 13.49
CA THR A 309 6.69 -2.41 13.73
C THR A 309 7.31 -1.27 12.93
N PHE A 310 6.94 -1.11 11.66
CA PHE A 310 7.39 0.00 10.82
C PHE A 310 7.02 1.36 11.42
N PHE A 311 5.77 1.51 11.88
CA PHE A 311 5.29 2.72 12.53
C PHE A 311 6.03 3.01 13.84
N SER A 312 6.22 1.99 14.70
CA SER A 312 7.00 2.14 15.94
C SER A 312 8.43 2.63 15.68
N MET A 313 9.13 2.05 14.69
CA MET A 313 10.48 2.48 14.32
C MET A 313 10.53 3.95 13.90
N LEU A 314 9.52 4.41 13.15
CA LEU A 314 9.42 5.82 12.74
C LEU A 314 9.14 6.76 13.91
N LEU A 315 8.30 6.33 14.87
CA LEU A 315 8.01 7.12 16.07
C LEU A 315 9.21 7.25 17.00
N GLU A 316 10.05 6.23 17.04
CA GLU A 316 11.25 6.15 17.87
C GLU A 316 12.52 6.68 17.15
N ASP A 317 12.36 7.20 15.91
CA ASP A 317 13.46 7.62 15.03
C ASP A 317 14.56 6.53 14.89
N GLU A 318 14.10 5.27 14.81
CA GLU A 318 15.00 4.12 14.74
C GLU A 318 15.51 3.92 13.30
N GLU A 319 16.81 3.73 13.14
CA GLU A 319 17.42 3.50 11.85
C GLU A 319 17.02 2.16 11.24
N PHE A 320 16.58 2.19 9.97
CA PHE A 320 16.22 0.98 9.24
C PHE A 320 17.48 0.22 8.78
N PRO A 321 17.58 -1.10 9.04
CA PRO A 321 18.72 -1.90 8.64
C PRO A 321 18.95 -1.83 7.12
N SER A 322 20.19 -1.65 6.71
CA SER A 322 20.56 -1.65 5.29
C SER A 322 20.53 -3.06 4.71
N CYS A 323 20.07 -3.17 3.46
CA CYS A 323 20.17 -4.39 2.67
C CYS A 323 20.35 -4.02 1.20
N ARG A 324 21.34 -4.65 0.57
CA ARG A 324 21.56 -4.60 -0.87
C ARG A 324 21.63 -6.03 -1.40
N TYR A 325 21.13 -6.23 -2.58
CA TYR A 325 21.13 -7.56 -3.22
C TYR A 325 21.26 -7.43 -4.72
N SER A 326 21.80 -8.48 -5.33
CA SER A 326 21.83 -8.67 -6.78
C SER A 326 21.64 -10.13 -7.09
N ALA A 327 21.02 -10.43 -8.21
CA ALA A 327 20.82 -11.80 -8.66
C ALA A 327 21.41 -12.00 -10.04
N ARG A 328 22.02 -13.16 -10.26
CA ARG A 328 22.59 -13.56 -11.55
C ARG A 328 22.42 -15.05 -11.80
N ARG A 329 22.29 -15.42 -13.06
CA ARG A 329 22.33 -16.83 -13.44
C ARG A 329 23.74 -17.40 -13.28
N LYS A 330 23.85 -18.57 -12.65
CA LYS A 330 25.10 -19.32 -12.51
C LYS A 330 24.83 -20.80 -12.85
N GLY A 331 25.13 -21.20 -14.09
CA GLY A 331 24.78 -22.53 -14.58
C GLY A 331 23.27 -22.77 -14.55
N ASP A 332 22.85 -23.85 -13.89
CA ASP A 332 21.45 -24.25 -13.69
C ASP A 332 20.85 -23.68 -12.40
N SER A 333 21.36 -22.56 -11.90
CA SER A 333 20.90 -21.96 -10.66
C SER A 333 20.86 -20.44 -10.75
N LEU A 334 19.98 -19.82 -9.93
CA LEU A 334 20.00 -18.40 -9.61
C LEU A 334 20.90 -18.20 -8.39
N SER A 335 21.88 -17.32 -8.51
CA SER A 335 22.75 -16.90 -7.40
C SER A 335 22.33 -15.52 -6.96
N ILE A 336 21.93 -15.35 -5.68
CA ILE A 336 21.53 -14.08 -5.08
C ILE A 336 22.60 -13.70 -4.08
N ASP A 337 23.32 -12.63 -4.37
CA ASP A 337 24.33 -12.06 -3.46
C ASP A 337 23.67 -11.01 -2.59
N LEU A 338 23.78 -11.15 -1.27
CA LEU A 338 23.18 -10.28 -0.25
C LEU A 338 24.30 -9.59 0.55
N SER A 339 24.11 -8.29 0.79
CA SER A 339 24.88 -7.51 1.76
C SER A 339 23.92 -6.79 2.69
N PHE A 340 24.02 -6.97 3.99
CA PHE A 340 23.06 -6.52 4.99
C PHE A 340 23.74 -6.07 6.28
N ALA A 341 23.05 -5.20 7.05
CA ALA A 341 23.52 -4.83 8.39
C ALA A 341 23.47 -6.05 9.30
N PRO A 342 24.59 -6.47 9.94
CA PRO A 342 24.58 -7.64 10.81
C PRO A 342 23.98 -7.33 12.20
N ASP A 343 23.96 -6.07 12.62
CA ASP A 343 23.50 -5.67 13.94
C ASP A 343 22.01 -5.94 14.11
N ARG A 344 21.66 -6.56 15.22
CA ARG A 344 20.27 -6.93 15.57
C ARG A 344 19.58 -7.89 14.57
N LEU A 345 20.32 -8.45 13.63
CA LEU A 345 19.83 -9.51 12.76
C LEU A 345 19.71 -10.80 13.58
N VAL A 346 18.52 -11.39 13.59
CA VAL A 346 18.22 -12.63 14.35
C VAL A 346 17.98 -13.84 13.45
N GLY A 347 17.81 -13.62 12.16
CA GLY A 347 17.63 -14.71 11.20
C GLY A 347 17.41 -14.21 9.78
N ALA A 348 17.47 -15.14 8.85
CA ALA A 348 16.99 -14.96 7.49
C ALA A 348 16.38 -16.27 6.99
N GLU A 349 15.42 -16.15 6.07
CA GLU A 349 14.70 -17.26 5.48
C GLU A 349 14.63 -17.06 3.96
N ARG A 350 14.92 -18.11 3.21
CA ARG A 350 14.62 -18.18 1.79
C ARG A 350 13.22 -18.73 1.61
N TRP A 351 12.37 -18.00 0.92
CA TRP A 351 11.07 -18.45 0.48
C TRP A 351 11.13 -18.83 -1.00
N TYR A 352 10.51 -19.96 -1.35
CA TYR A 352 10.55 -20.54 -2.67
C TYR A 352 9.23 -21.22 -3.02
N ALA A 353 8.79 -21.03 -4.28
CA ALA A 353 7.64 -21.72 -4.85
C ALA A 353 7.88 -22.08 -6.32
N VAL A 354 7.20 -23.11 -6.80
CA VAL A 354 7.22 -23.56 -8.21
C VAL A 354 5.79 -23.56 -8.75
N SER A 355 5.63 -23.18 -10.01
CA SER A 355 4.35 -23.19 -10.73
C SER A 355 4.56 -23.55 -12.19
N ASP A 356 3.55 -24.15 -12.83
CA ASP A 356 3.56 -24.39 -14.27
C ASP A 356 3.39 -23.10 -15.09
N THR A 357 2.91 -22.05 -14.46
CA THR A 357 2.67 -20.71 -15.05
C THR A 357 3.37 -19.62 -14.24
N LEU A 358 3.28 -18.35 -14.68
CA LEU A 358 3.75 -17.19 -13.91
C LEU A 358 2.77 -16.77 -12.79
N ASP A 359 1.69 -17.53 -12.59
CA ASP A 359 0.78 -17.38 -11.46
C ASP A 359 1.18 -18.36 -10.35
N PHE A 360 1.41 -17.85 -9.15
CA PHE A 360 1.79 -18.60 -7.96
C PHE A 360 0.67 -18.63 -6.91
N GLY A 361 -0.57 -18.25 -7.30
CA GLY A 361 -1.72 -18.16 -6.40
C GLY A 361 -2.12 -19.46 -5.73
N GLY A 362 -1.90 -20.60 -6.42
CA GLY A 362 -2.14 -21.95 -5.90
C GLY A 362 -0.88 -22.70 -5.50
N SER A 363 0.28 -22.06 -5.49
CA SER A 363 1.55 -22.73 -5.22
C SER A 363 1.86 -22.82 -3.72
N ASP A 364 2.48 -23.93 -3.32
CA ASP A 364 3.02 -24.10 -1.99
C ASP A 364 4.32 -23.31 -1.83
N TRP A 365 4.33 -22.36 -0.90
CA TRP A 365 5.51 -21.60 -0.54
C TRP A 365 6.26 -22.25 0.61
N HIS A 366 7.52 -22.57 0.38
CA HIS A 366 8.38 -23.24 1.35
C HIS A 366 9.42 -22.27 1.90
N ALA A 367 9.59 -22.27 3.23
CA ALA A 367 10.63 -21.50 3.93
C ALA A 367 11.82 -22.40 4.25
N GLU A 368 13.02 -21.92 3.98
CA GLU A 368 14.26 -22.54 4.43
C GLU A 368 15.10 -21.51 5.22
N PRO A 369 15.46 -21.83 6.47
CA PRO A 369 16.39 -21.00 7.24
C PRO A 369 17.73 -20.87 6.51
N LEU A 370 18.29 -19.67 6.51
CA LEU A 370 19.63 -19.41 5.96
C LEU A 370 20.66 -19.34 7.06
N ALA A 371 21.75 -20.07 6.90
CA ALA A 371 22.93 -19.91 7.74
C ALA A 371 23.59 -18.57 7.39
N LEU A 372 23.59 -17.63 8.32
CA LEU A 372 24.20 -16.32 8.16
C LEU A 372 25.60 -16.31 8.77
N SER A 373 26.58 -15.86 8.03
CA SER A 373 27.88 -15.48 8.59
C SER A 373 27.75 -14.10 9.23
N GLY A 374 28.41 -13.87 10.36
CA GLY A 374 28.46 -12.55 11.03
C GLY A 374 29.14 -11.45 10.23
N THR A 375 29.51 -11.71 8.97
CA THR A 375 30.20 -10.77 8.06
C THR A 375 29.25 -9.78 7.35
N GLY A 376 27.92 -9.91 7.54
CA GLY A 376 26.94 -9.08 6.83
C GLY A 376 26.85 -9.36 5.34
N ARG A 377 27.33 -10.52 4.88
CA ARG A 377 27.27 -10.95 3.49
C ARG A 377 26.94 -12.43 3.39
N THR A 378 26.13 -12.81 2.41
CA THR A 378 25.85 -14.22 2.07
C THR A 378 25.47 -14.35 0.60
N THR A 379 25.63 -15.54 0.07
CA THR A 379 25.15 -15.89 -1.28
C THR A 379 24.13 -17.03 -1.15
N VAL A 380 22.95 -16.81 -1.68
CA VAL A 380 21.89 -17.81 -1.74
C VAL A 380 21.82 -18.38 -3.13
N THR A 381 21.88 -19.71 -3.25
CA THR A 381 21.78 -20.40 -4.52
C THR A 381 20.44 -21.12 -4.61
N VAL A 382 19.70 -20.89 -5.70
CA VAL A 382 18.38 -21.49 -5.94
C VAL A 382 18.43 -22.25 -7.27
N PRO A 383 18.24 -23.57 -7.31
CA PRO A 383 18.25 -24.33 -8.55
C PRO A 383 17.07 -23.92 -9.43
N PHE A 384 17.27 -23.94 -10.76
CA PHE A 384 16.17 -23.76 -11.68
C PHE A 384 15.23 -24.96 -11.63
N PRO A 385 13.91 -24.73 -11.72
CA PRO A 385 12.97 -25.84 -11.83
C PRO A 385 13.24 -26.64 -13.12
N SER A 386 12.97 -27.92 -13.11
CA SER A 386 13.10 -28.77 -14.31
C SER A 386 12.11 -28.37 -15.40
N LEU A 387 10.92 -27.97 -15.01
CA LEU A 387 9.81 -27.46 -15.85
C LEU A 387 9.16 -26.28 -15.15
N GLY A 388 8.42 -25.47 -15.92
CA GLY A 388 7.65 -24.35 -15.39
C GLY A 388 8.50 -23.18 -14.91
N TYR A 389 8.02 -22.52 -13.90
CA TYR A 389 8.58 -21.28 -13.33
C TYR A 389 8.81 -21.43 -11.83
N ALA A 390 9.74 -20.68 -11.32
CA ALA A 390 9.97 -20.55 -9.89
C ALA A 390 9.98 -19.08 -9.47
N ALA A 391 9.55 -18.86 -8.24
CA ALA A 391 9.64 -17.59 -7.55
C ALA A 391 10.43 -17.78 -6.26
N CYS A 392 11.32 -16.86 -5.95
CA CYS A 392 11.99 -16.85 -4.65
C CYS A 392 12.27 -15.43 -4.15
N TYR A 393 12.35 -15.30 -2.83
CA TYR A 393 12.83 -14.11 -2.15
C TYR A 393 13.48 -14.48 -0.82
N VAL A 394 14.19 -13.55 -0.22
CA VAL A 394 14.80 -13.73 1.09
C VAL A 394 14.21 -12.73 2.07
N ASP A 395 13.71 -13.22 3.19
CA ASP A 395 13.34 -12.42 4.35
C ASP A 395 14.55 -12.24 5.27
N LEU A 396 14.77 -11.01 5.70
CA LEU A 396 15.70 -10.67 6.76
C LEU A 396 14.89 -10.31 8.02
N ILE A 397 15.28 -10.89 9.15
CA ILE A 397 14.55 -10.78 10.41
C ILE A 397 15.45 -10.11 11.44
N TYR A 398 15.05 -8.92 11.84
CA TYR A 398 15.76 -8.09 12.83
C TYR A 398 14.95 -7.99 14.13
N ARG A 399 15.59 -7.51 15.17
CA ARG A 399 14.90 -6.96 16.35
C ARG A 399 15.09 -5.45 16.36
N THR A 400 13.98 -4.74 16.61
CA THR A 400 14.01 -3.30 16.87
C THR A 400 14.73 -3.03 18.22
N ALA A 401 15.06 -1.79 18.51
CA ALA A 401 15.61 -1.40 19.81
C ALA A 401 14.64 -1.79 20.95
N GLY A 402 13.35 -1.69 20.75
CA GLY A 402 12.30 -2.14 21.69
C GLY A 402 12.06 -3.66 21.70
N GLY A 403 12.87 -4.46 20.98
CA GLY A 403 12.80 -5.93 20.96
C GLY A 403 11.73 -6.52 20.05
N ARG A 404 10.98 -5.70 19.30
CA ARG A 404 9.96 -6.18 18.35
C ARG A 404 10.60 -6.84 17.12
N PRO A 405 9.98 -7.87 16.54
CA PRO A 405 10.48 -8.42 15.30
C PRO A 405 10.22 -7.43 14.15
N TYR A 406 11.25 -7.10 13.39
CA TYR A 406 11.16 -6.34 12.15
C TYR A 406 11.60 -7.24 11.00
N ARG A 407 10.67 -7.54 10.10
CA ARG A 407 10.92 -8.42 8.95
C ARG A 407 10.65 -7.66 7.67
N PHE A 408 11.58 -7.73 6.74
CA PHE A 408 11.40 -7.25 5.37
C PHE A 408 12.03 -8.22 4.37
N SER A 409 11.57 -8.15 3.13
CA SER A 409 11.95 -9.06 2.05
C SER A 409 12.93 -8.40 1.08
N THR A 410 13.77 -9.20 0.43
CA THR A 410 14.37 -8.78 -0.84
C THR A 410 13.27 -8.64 -1.89
N ARG A 411 13.62 -8.20 -3.09
CA ARG A 411 12.73 -8.32 -4.25
C ARG A 411 12.42 -9.81 -4.48
N ILE A 412 11.22 -10.11 -4.99
CA ILE A 412 10.89 -11.42 -5.52
C ILE A 412 11.60 -11.62 -6.86
N PHE A 413 12.27 -12.75 -7.03
CA PHE A 413 12.95 -13.15 -8.24
C PHE A 413 12.13 -14.23 -8.94
N LEU A 414 11.81 -13.98 -10.21
CA LEU A 414 11.11 -14.92 -11.07
C LEU A 414 12.10 -15.52 -12.07
N PHE A 415 12.05 -16.81 -12.28
CA PHE A 415 12.88 -17.48 -13.25
C PHE A 415 12.20 -18.75 -13.76
N GLY A 416 12.41 -19.06 -15.06
CA GLY A 416 11.85 -20.23 -15.71
C GLY A 416 12.82 -21.41 -15.74
N GLY A 417 12.30 -22.59 -16.08
CA GLY A 417 13.09 -23.77 -16.37
C GLY A 417 14.03 -23.59 -17.58
N LYS A 418 14.78 -24.63 -17.94
CA LYS A 418 15.91 -24.64 -18.89
C LYS A 418 15.66 -24.07 -20.30
N ARG A 419 14.42 -23.72 -20.65
CA ARG A 419 14.04 -23.19 -21.98
C ARG A 419 13.35 -21.84 -21.87
N GLY A 420 14.11 -20.78 -21.59
CA GLY A 420 13.64 -19.45 -21.91
C GLY A 420 13.69 -18.41 -20.81
N PHE A 421 14.61 -17.56 -20.96
CA PHE A 421 14.54 -16.11 -20.98
C PHE A 421 15.18 -15.62 -22.23
#